data_4ec6c47410498e583836dd372d5ee23a
#
_entry.id   4ec6c47410498e583836dd372d5ee23a
#
_cell.length_a   1.000
_cell.length_b   1.000
_cell.length_c   1.000
_cell.angle_alpha   90.00
_cell.angle_beta   90.00
_cell.angle_gamma   90.00
#
_symmetry.space_group_name_H-M   'P 1'
#
loop_
_entity.id
_entity.type
_entity.pdbx_description
1 polymer ?
#
loop_
_entity_poly.entity_id
_entity_poly.type
_entity_poly.pdbx_seq_one_letter_code
_entity_poly.pdbx_strand_id
1 'polypeptide(L)'
;HKEYRRQRQMCIRDRKDKTCCFSGHRNLGKYDYNYVYQRTKDIITLLAENGIVYFGTGGAIGFDTIAAKAVLAVREIYPQIKLILVLPCEDQARYWKAENVEEYNKIKEQADKIRYVSKSYYDGCIHKKNRHMVDCSSICVCFLTDFESGTAVTVDYAIEKGLDVINVADEFDDVL
;
A
#
# COMPACT_ATOMS: atom_id res chain seq x y z
N HIS A 1 10.35 -21.19 25.99
CA HIS A 1 10.97 -20.31 24.97
C HIS A 1 10.67 -20.76 23.51
N LYS A 2 10.65 -22.07 23.20
CA LYS A 2 10.33 -22.59 21.88
C LYS A 2 8.85 -22.40 21.51
N GLU A 3 7.95 -22.55 22.48
CA GLU A 3 6.50 -22.42 22.29
C GLU A 3 6.09 -20.96 22.08
N TYR A 4 6.68 -20.04 22.82
CA TYR A 4 6.48 -18.59 22.64
C TYR A 4 6.99 -18.10 21.28
N ARG A 5 8.13 -18.61 20.81
CA ARG A 5 8.65 -18.33 19.47
C ARG A 5 7.73 -18.89 18.38
N ARG A 6 7.19 -20.10 18.56
CA ARG A 6 6.21 -20.69 17.63
C ARG A 6 4.93 -19.88 17.55
N GLN A 7 4.36 -19.47 18.67
CA GLN A 7 3.15 -18.65 18.70
C GLN A 7 3.40 -17.28 18.05
N ARG A 8 4.54 -16.67 18.31
CA ARG A 8 4.91 -15.39 17.69
C ARG A 8 5.11 -15.52 16.18
N GLN A 9 5.73 -16.59 15.72
CA GLN A 9 5.89 -16.88 14.28
C GLN A 9 4.56 -17.17 13.60
N MET A 10 3.65 -17.88 14.26
CA MET A 10 2.29 -18.14 13.76
C MET A 10 1.49 -16.84 13.68
N CYS A 11 1.54 -15.97 14.67
CA CYS A 11 0.85 -14.66 14.67
C CYS A 11 1.37 -13.75 13.55
N ILE A 12 2.68 -13.72 13.30
CA ILE A 12 3.30 -12.93 12.21
C ILE A 12 2.88 -13.51 10.86
N ARG A 13 2.85 -14.83 10.72
CA ARG A 13 2.43 -15.51 9.49
C ARG A 13 0.96 -15.28 9.18
N ASP A 14 0.09 -15.34 10.18
CA ASP A 14 -1.33 -15.06 10.03
C ASP A 14 -1.60 -13.62 9.60
N ARG A 15 -0.83 -12.65 10.13
CA ARG A 15 -0.92 -11.25 9.70
C ARG A 15 -0.45 -11.05 8.27
N LYS A 16 0.67 -11.67 7.90
CA LYS A 16 1.20 -11.60 6.54
C LYS A 16 0.18 -12.11 5.52
N ASP A 17 -0.46 -13.25 5.80
CA ASP A 17 -1.47 -13.85 4.94
C ASP A 17 -2.72 -12.97 4.78
N LYS A 18 -2.95 -12.03 5.70
CA LYS A 18 -4.09 -11.09 5.70
C LYS A 18 -3.68 -9.66 5.35
N THR A 19 -2.50 -9.46 4.79
CA THR A 19 -1.94 -8.14 4.51
C THR A 19 -1.73 -7.93 3.01
N CYS A 20 -2.22 -6.80 2.54
CA CYS A 20 -1.99 -6.26 1.20
C CYS A 20 -1.15 -4.98 1.31
N CYS A 21 -0.18 -4.80 0.42
CA CYS A 21 0.53 -3.55 0.27
C CYS A 21 0.24 -2.90 -1.07
N PHE A 22 0.42 -1.58 -1.14
CA PHE A 22 0.25 -0.79 -2.35
C PHE A 22 1.59 -0.20 -2.80
N SER A 23 1.78 -0.13 -4.10
CA SER A 23 2.91 0.56 -4.71
C SER A 23 2.50 1.14 -6.06
N GLY A 24 2.82 2.39 -6.33
CA GLY A 24 2.43 3.01 -7.58
C GLY A 24 3.12 4.33 -7.84
N HIS A 25 2.92 4.84 -9.04
CA HIS A 25 3.49 6.09 -9.49
C HIS A 25 2.87 7.31 -8.80
N ARG A 26 3.67 8.36 -8.63
CA ARG A 26 3.20 9.68 -8.18
C ARG A 26 2.34 10.37 -9.24
N ASN A 27 2.61 10.11 -10.51
CA ASN A 27 1.89 10.65 -11.65
C ASN A 27 1.10 9.54 -12.33
N LEU A 28 -0.20 9.75 -12.51
CA LEU A 28 -1.09 8.78 -13.15
C LEU A 28 -0.95 8.76 -14.69
N GLY A 29 -0.23 9.71 -15.27
CA GLY A 29 -0.09 9.82 -16.73
C GLY A 29 -1.44 10.07 -17.40
N LYS A 30 -1.79 9.23 -18.37
CA LYS A 30 -3.04 9.32 -19.12
C LYS A 30 -4.27 8.79 -18.40
N TYR A 31 -4.09 8.16 -17.24
CA TYR A 31 -5.21 7.54 -16.52
C TYR A 31 -6.02 8.57 -15.74
N ASP A 32 -7.33 8.46 -15.81
CA ASP A 32 -8.25 9.29 -15.04
C ASP A 32 -8.21 8.94 -13.57
N TYR A 33 -8.20 9.95 -12.70
CA TYR A 33 -8.16 9.78 -11.25
C TYR A 33 -9.34 8.92 -10.76
N ASN A 34 -10.55 9.24 -11.17
CA ASN A 34 -11.75 8.52 -10.73
C ASN A 34 -11.77 7.06 -11.19
N TYR A 35 -11.24 6.79 -12.37
CA TYR A 35 -11.08 5.43 -12.88
C TYR A 35 -10.13 4.61 -12.01
N VAL A 36 -8.96 5.15 -11.71
CA VAL A 36 -7.97 4.48 -10.85
C VAL A 36 -8.52 4.29 -9.43
N TYR A 37 -9.15 5.31 -8.88
CA TYR A 37 -9.78 5.25 -7.56
C TYR A 37 -10.86 4.17 -7.48
N GLN A 38 -11.78 4.14 -8.43
CA GLN A 38 -12.86 3.17 -8.44
C GLN A 38 -12.38 1.74 -8.61
N ARG A 39 -11.43 1.50 -9.51
CA ARG A 39 -10.81 0.18 -9.67
C ARG A 39 -10.10 -0.28 -8.39
N THR A 40 -9.37 0.62 -7.76
CA THR A 40 -8.68 0.32 -6.50
C THR A 40 -9.70 -0.03 -5.40
N LYS A 41 -10.79 0.70 -5.30
CA LYS A 41 -11.90 0.38 -4.37
C LYS A 41 -12.47 -1.02 -4.64
N ASP A 42 -12.72 -1.35 -5.89
CA ASP A 42 -13.30 -2.64 -6.27
C ASP A 42 -12.35 -3.79 -5.90
N ILE A 43 -11.05 -3.62 -6.13
CA ILE A 43 -10.04 -4.60 -5.74
C ILE A 43 -9.97 -4.74 -4.21
N ILE A 44 -9.96 -3.64 -3.46
CA ILE A 44 -9.94 -3.67 -2.00
C ILE A 44 -11.19 -4.37 -1.45
N THR A 45 -12.36 -4.09 -2.02
CA THR A 45 -13.62 -4.74 -1.64
C THR A 45 -13.53 -6.25 -1.82
N LEU A 46 -13.04 -6.69 -2.99
CA LEU A 46 -12.86 -8.11 -3.27
C LEU A 46 -11.88 -8.76 -2.29
N LEU A 47 -10.77 -8.11 -2.00
CA LEU A 47 -9.78 -8.61 -1.05
C LEU A 47 -10.34 -8.67 0.38
N ALA A 48 -11.09 -7.66 0.81
CA ALA A 48 -11.75 -7.64 2.11
C ALA A 48 -12.74 -8.81 2.25
N GLU A 49 -13.53 -9.07 1.22
CA GLU A 49 -14.47 -10.22 1.16
C GLU A 49 -13.74 -11.58 1.23
N ASN A 50 -12.48 -11.62 0.80
CA ASN A 50 -11.63 -12.82 0.84
C ASN A 50 -10.70 -12.88 2.06
N GLY A 51 -10.94 -12.08 3.08
CA GLY A 51 -10.27 -12.18 4.37
C GLY A 51 -9.01 -11.32 4.54
N ILE A 52 -8.68 -10.45 3.60
CA ILE A 52 -7.60 -9.46 3.78
C ILE A 52 -8.09 -8.38 4.74
N VAL A 53 -7.30 -8.11 5.76
CA VAL A 53 -7.64 -7.19 6.85
C VAL A 53 -6.74 -5.95 6.84
N TYR A 54 -5.45 -6.11 6.59
CA TYR A 54 -4.46 -5.04 6.67
C TYR A 54 -4.08 -4.54 5.29
N PHE A 55 -4.19 -3.23 5.10
CA PHE A 55 -3.85 -2.56 3.84
C PHE A 55 -2.80 -1.50 4.11
N GLY A 56 -1.61 -1.72 3.61
CA GLY A 56 -0.44 -0.87 3.83
C GLY A 56 -0.11 0.02 2.65
N THR A 57 0.08 1.31 2.89
CA THR A 57 0.51 2.26 1.88
C THR A 57 1.60 3.18 2.41
N GLY A 58 2.44 3.69 1.50
CA GLY A 58 3.58 4.54 1.83
C GLY A 58 3.26 6.02 2.00
N GLY A 59 2.03 6.45 1.78
CA GLY A 59 1.59 7.82 1.97
C GLY A 59 2.14 8.84 0.96
N ALA A 60 2.80 8.42 -0.11
CA ALA A 60 3.28 9.33 -1.14
C ALA A 60 2.13 9.96 -1.93
N ILE A 61 2.44 11.05 -2.63
CA ILE A 61 1.50 11.67 -3.58
C ILE A 61 1.17 10.67 -4.70
N GLY A 62 0.00 10.79 -5.28
CA GLY A 62 -0.43 9.97 -6.40
C GLY A 62 -1.12 8.69 -5.98
N PHE A 63 -0.67 7.55 -6.48
CA PHE A 63 -1.36 6.27 -6.23
C PHE A 63 -1.46 5.89 -4.75
N ASP A 64 -0.43 6.13 -3.96
CA ASP A 64 -0.48 5.85 -2.52
C ASP A 64 -1.62 6.59 -1.82
N THR A 65 -1.84 7.86 -2.19
CA THR A 65 -2.94 8.67 -1.68
C THR A 65 -4.30 8.11 -2.13
N ILE A 66 -4.41 7.74 -3.40
CA ILE A 66 -5.63 7.12 -3.95
C ILE A 66 -5.94 5.83 -3.20
N ALA A 67 -4.94 4.98 -3.01
CA ALA A 67 -5.09 3.71 -2.30
C ALA A 67 -5.54 3.93 -0.85
N ALA A 68 -4.92 4.86 -0.13
CA ALA A 68 -5.32 5.19 1.23
C ALA A 68 -6.78 5.66 1.32
N LYS A 69 -7.19 6.55 0.43
CA LYS A 69 -8.58 7.05 0.37
C LYS A 69 -9.56 5.92 0.01
N ALA A 70 -9.18 5.02 -0.88
CA ALA A 70 -9.99 3.87 -1.24
C ALA A 70 -10.17 2.90 -0.07
N VAL A 71 -9.12 2.62 0.69
CA VAL A 71 -9.21 1.80 1.91
C VAL A 71 -10.14 2.44 2.93
N LEU A 72 -10.01 3.74 3.17
CA LEU A 72 -10.89 4.46 4.10
C LEU A 72 -12.35 4.40 3.68
N ALA A 73 -12.64 4.52 2.37
CA ALA A 73 -14.00 4.40 1.85
C ALA A 73 -14.57 2.99 2.01
N VAL A 74 -13.80 1.96 1.70
CA VAL A 74 -14.22 0.57 1.86
C VAL A 74 -14.39 0.20 3.34
N ARG A 75 -13.56 0.75 4.23
CA ARG A 75 -13.68 0.54 5.69
C ARG A 75 -15.05 0.96 6.24
N GLU A 76 -15.70 1.95 5.64
CA GLU A 76 -17.06 2.36 6.03
C GLU A 76 -18.08 1.21 5.86
N ILE A 77 -17.86 0.33 4.90
CA ILE A 77 -18.73 -0.82 4.61
C ILE A 77 -18.20 -2.10 5.26
N TYR A 78 -16.87 -2.25 5.30
CA TYR A 78 -16.15 -3.40 5.88
C TYR A 78 -15.30 -2.93 7.06
N PRO A 79 -15.91 -2.71 8.26
CA PRO A 79 -15.21 -2.08 9.40
C PRO A 79 -14.03 -2.89 9.95
N GLN A 80 -13.91 -4.16 9.60
CA GLN A 80 -12.82 -5.01 10.03
C GLN A 80 -11.48 -4.70 9.36
N ILE A 81 -11.47 -3.99 8.21
CA ILE A 81 -10.21 -3.68 7.54
C ILE A 81 -9.50 -2.51 8.22
N LYS A 82 -8.18 -2.48 8.09
CA LYS A 82 -7.28 -1.52 8.72
C LYS A 82 -6.39 -0.85 7.69
N LEU A 83 -6.26 0.47 7.80
CA LEU A 83 -5.29 1.24 7.03
C LEU A 83 -4.01 1.40 7.84
N ILE A 84 -2.91 0.89 7.30
CA ILE A 84 -1.57 1.00 7.89
C ILE A 84 -0.74 1.92 7.00
N LEU A 85 -0.26 3.03 7.56
CA LEU A 85 0.69 3.89 6.87
C LEU A 85 2.10 3.48 7.26
N VAL A 86 2.89 3.11 6.27
CA VAL A 86 4.32 2.84 6.42
C VAL A 86 5.07 3.94 5.71
N LEU A 87 5.57 4.90 6.47
CA LEU A 87 6.13 6.14 5.96
C LEU A 87 7.67 6.06 5.96
N PRO A 88 8.34 6.57 4.92
CA PRO A 88 9.81 6.51 4.85
C PRO A 88 10.48 7.32 5.95
N CYS A 89 9.90 8.47 6.31
CA CYS A 89 10.42 9.36 7.33
C CYS A 89 9.34 10.32 7.85
N GLU A 90 9.58 10.93 9.01
CA GLU A 90 8.64 11.87 9.63
C GLU A 90 8.47 13.15 8.82
N ASP A 91 9.51 13.57 8.09
CA ASP A 91 9.53 14.80 7.28
C ASP A 91 9.27 14.57 5.78
N GLN A 92 8.59 13.46 5.43
CA GLN A 92 8.29 13.11 4.04
C GLN A 92 7.65 14.25 3.24
N ALA A 93 6.73 14.97 3.86
CA ALA A 93 5.93 16.01 3.21
C ALA A 93 6.55 17.42 3.23
N ARG A 94 7.79 17.57 3.69
CA ARG A 94 8.41 18.89 3.95
C ARG A 94 8.46 19.85 2.76
N TYR A 95 8.50 19.31 1.54
CA TYR A 95 8.57 20.12 0.29
C TYR A 95 7.30 20.03 -0.56
N TRP A 96 6.23 19.44 -0.02
CA TRP A 96 4.99 19.31 -0.75
C TRP A 96 4.19 20.61 -0.75
N LYS A 97 3.32 20.76 -1.75
CA LYS A 97 2.35 21.86 -1.78
C LYS A 97 1.38 21.75 -0.60
N ALA A 98 0.88 22.89 -0.13
CA ALA A 98 0.01 22.98 1.05
C ALA A 98 -1.21 22.06 0.95
N GLU A 99 -1.85 21.99 -0.22
CA GLU A 99 -3.01 21.12 -0.46
C GLU A 99 -2.69 19.63 -0.30
N ASN A 100 -1.51 19.20 -0.73
CA ASN A 100 -1.04 17.81 -0.59
C ASN A 100 -0.69 17.49 0.87
N VAL A 101 -0.11 18.43 1.59
CA VAL A 101 0.17 18.30 3.03
C VAL A 101 -1.13 18.17 3.83
N GLU A 102 -2.14 18.98 3.51
CA GLU A 102 -3.44 18.91 4.16
C GLU A 102 -4.09 17.53 3.98
N GLU A 103 -4.12 17.02 2.76
CA GLU A 103 -4.66 15.70 2.45
C GLU A 103 -3.89 14.58 3.16
N TYR A 104 -2.56 14.65 3.14
CA TYR A 104 -1.68 13.73 3.86
C TYR A 104 -1.98 13.70 5.36
N ASN A 105 -2.14 14.85 5.97
CA ASN A 105 -2.46 14.96 7.40
C ASN A 105 -3.86 14.39 7.72
N LYS A 106 -4.84 14.64 6.88
CA LYS A 106 -6.19 14.04 7.02
C LYS A 106 -6.17 12.51 6.97
N ILE A 107 -5.37 11.94 6.07
CA ILE A 107 -5.20 10.49 5.97
C ILE A 107 -4.51 9.94 7.21
N LYS A 108 -3.47 10.63 7.71
CA LYS A 108 -2.75 10.23 8.94
C LYS A 108 -3.68 10.20 10.16
N GLU A 109 -4.59 11.15 10.28
CA GLU A 109 -5.58 11.22 11.37
C GLU A 109 -6.54 10.03 11.35
N GLN A 110 -6.86 9.50 10.17
CA GLN A 110 -7.81 8.41 9.98
C GLN A 110 -7.17 7.02 9.93
N ALA A 111 -5.85 6.94 9.80
CA ALA A 111 -5.13 5.68 9.74
C ALA A 111 -5.24 4.91 11.07
N ASP A 112 -5.34 3.60 10.98
CA ASP A 112 -5.39 2.72 12.17
C ASP A 112 -4.00 2.58 12.80
N LYS A 113 -2.95 2.63 12.01
CA LYS A 113 -1.57 2.60 12.48
C LYS A 113 -0.66 3.39 11.55
N ILE A 114 0.31 4.07 12.15
CA ILE A 114 1.38 4.76 11.42
C ILE A 114 2.72 4.22 11.90
N ARG A 115 3.57 3.83 10.96
CA ARG A 115 4.94 3.40 11.22
C ARG A 115 5.92 4.22 10.39
N TYR A 116 6.91 4.82 11.03
CA TYR A 116 8.02 5.50 10.38
C TYR A 116 9.22 4.57 10.29
N VAL A 117 9.81 4.45 9.10
CA VAL A 117 11.03 3.66 8.89
C VAL A 117 12.24 4.42 9.40
N SER A 118 12.24 5.74 9.27
CA SER A 118 13.29 6.63 9.74
C SER A 118 12.71 7.90 10.33
N LYS A 119 13.46 8.58 11.20
CA LYS A 119 13.09 9.90 11.72
C LYS A 119 13.23 10.98 10.64
N SER A 120 14.32 10.95 9.89
CA SER A 120 14.60 11.91 8.83
C SER A 120 14.94 11.17 7.53
N TYR A 121 14.80 11.90 6.39
CA TYR A 121 15.14 11.36 5.09
C TYR A 121 16.63 11.00 5.00
N TYR A 122 16.92 9.85 4.40
CA TYR A 122 18.25 9.45 3.95
C TYR A 122 18.13 8.66 2.65
N ASP A 123 19.22 8.63 1.87
CA ASP A 123 19.23 7.89 0.61
C ASP A 123 18.96 6.39 0.86
N GLY A 124 17.96 5.87 0.18
CA GLY A 124 17.53 4.47 0.31
C GLY A 124 16.40 4.22 1.31
N CYS A 125 15.94 5.22 2.08
CA CYS A 125 14.86 5.01 3.04
C CYS A 125 13.53 4.61 2.36
N ILE A 126 13.28 5.11 1.16
CA ILE A 126 12.09 4.73 0.37
C ILE A 126 12.16 3.27 -0.05
N HIS A 127 13.32 2.80 -0.52
CA HIS A 127 13.52 1.38 -0.86
C HIS A 127 13.38 0.48 0.36
N LYS A 128 13.92 0.89 1.49
CA LYS A 128 13.77 0.15 2.75
C LYS A 128 12.32 0.05 3.17
N LYS A 129 11.58 1.15 3.08
CA LYS A 129 10.13 1.17 3.33
C LYS A 129 9.38 0.22 2.41
N ASN A 130 9.65 0.27 1.10
CA ASN A 130 9.00 -0.57 0.10
C ASN A 130 9.25 -2.06 0.36
N ARG A 131 10.48 -2.45 0.62
CA ARG A 131 10.84 -3.83 0.96
C ARG A 131 10.17 -4.30 2.23
N HIS A 132 10.11 -3.46 3.25
CA HIS A 132 9.43 -3.78 4.49
C HIS A 132 7.93 -4.05 4.26
N MET A 133 7.28 -3.23 3.45
CA MET A 133 5.87 -3.43 3.10
C MET A 133 5.64 -4.76 2.38
N VAL A 134 6.47 -5.08 1.41
CA VAL A 134 6.41 -6.36 0.68
C VAL A 134 6.65 -7.54 1.63
N ASP A 135 7.68 -7.46 2.48
CA ASP A 135 8.02 -8.53 3.42
C ASP A 135 6.89 -8.84 4.41
N CYS A 136 6.05 -7.86 4.72
CA CYS A 136 4.91 -8.00 5.63
C CYS A 136 3.60 -8.39 4.94
N SER A 137 3.59 -8.60 3.63
CA SER A 137 2.38 -8.76 2.82
C SER A 137 2.37 -10.07 2.04
N SER A 138 1.18 -10.51 1.66
CA SER A 138 0.95 -11.64 0.76
C SER A 138 0.45 -11.20 -0.62
N ILE A 139 -0.05 -9.98 -0.73
CA ILE A 139 -0.59 -9.40 -1.96
C ILE A 139 0.00 -8.01 -2.15
N CYS A 140 0.36 -7.68 -3.39
CA CYS A 140 0.77 -6.34 -3.80
C CYS A 140 -0.19 -5.83 -4.86
N VAL A 141 -0.92 -4.78 -4.54
CA VAL A 141 -1.74 -4.02 -5.51
C VAL A 141 -0.92 -2.84 -5.98
N CYS A 142 -0.63 -2.77 -7.27
CA CYS A 142 0.22 -1.73 -7.82
C CYS A 142 -0.47 -0.94 -8.93
N PHE A 143 0.05 0.24 -9.18
CA PHE A 143 -0.24 1.03 -10.37
C PHE A 143 1.07 1.21 -11.13
N LEU A 144 1.32 0.34 -12.10
CA LEU A 144 2.59 0.23 -12.82
C LEU A 144 2.36 0.40 -14.33
N THR A 145 2.87 1.50 -14.86
CA THR A 145 2.85 1.83 -16.29
C THR A 145 4.24 2.06 -16.87
N ASP A 146 5.22 2.35 -16.03
CA ASP A 146 6.61 2.60 -16.38
C ASP A 146 7.51 1.53 -15.75
N PHE A 147 8.03 0.62 -16.57
CA PHE A 147 8.84 -0.51 -16.14
C PHE A 147 10.29 -0.16 -15.79
N GLU A 148 10.69 1.10 -15.95
CA GLU A 148 12.00 1.62 -15.53
C GLU A 148 11.90 2.52 -14.28
N SER A 149 10.87 2.33 -13.47
CA SER A 149 10.56 3.15 -12.29
C SER A 149 10.90 2.48 -10.98
N GLY A 150 10.87 3.25 -9.90
CA GLY A 150 10.95 2.72 -8.54
C GLY A 150 9.80 1.78 -8.20
N THR A 151 8.61 2.02 -8.74
CA THR A 151 7.46 1.12 -8.62
C THR A 151 7.75 -0.25 -9.24
N ALA A 152 8.38 -0.28 -10.42
CA ALA A 152 8.78 -1.52 -11.07
C ALA A 152 9.76 -2.32 -10.20
N VAL A 153 10.72 -1.66 -9.56
CA VAL A 153 11.66 -2.31 -8.62
C VAL A 153 10.92 -2.95 -7.46
N THR A 154 9.95 -2.27 -6.89
CA THR A 154 9.14 -2.80 -5.79
C THR A 154 8.29 -4.00 -6.23
N VAL A 155 7.67 -3.91 -7.40
CA VAL A 155 6.85 -4.99 -7.97
C VAL A 155 7.69 -6.22 -8.28
N ASP A 156 8.87 -6.05 -8.87
CA ASP A 156 9.81 -7.14 -9.11
C ASP A 156 10.22 -7.84 -7.80
N TYR A 157 10.48 -7.08 -6.76
CA TYR A 157 10.76 -7.61 -5.43
C TYR A 157 9.57 -8.39 -4.87
N ALA A 158 8.34 -7.88 -5.04
CA ALA A 158 7.13 -8.58 -4.62
C ALA A 158 6.96 -9.93 -5.34
N ILE A 159 7.20 -9.96 -6.64
CA ILE A 159 7.16 -11.20 -7.44
C ILE A 159 8.23 -12.19 -6.95
N GLU A 160 9.45 -11.73 -6.73
CA GLU A 160 10.55 -12.54 -6.20
C GLU A 160 10.22 -13.16 -4.85
N LYS A 161 9.52 -12.41 -3.98
CA LYS A 161 9.08 -12.88 -2.67
C LYS A 161 7.81 -13.74 -2.68
N GLY A 162 7.23 -13.97 -3.86
CA GLY A 162 6.08 -14.85 -4.02
C GLY A 162 4.73 -14.22 -3.71
N LEU A 163 4.64 -12.88 -3.69
CA LEU A 163 3.36 -12.20 -3.53
C LEU A 163 2.51 -12.36 -4.80
N ASP A 164 1.20 -12.41 -4.61
CA ASP A 164 0.26 -12.19 -5.69
C ASP A 164 0.26 -10.70 -6.04
N VAL A 165 0.42 -10.38 -7.33
CA VAL A 165 0.48 -9.00 -7.81
C VAL A 165 -0.73 -8.69 -8.66
N ILE A 166 -1.42 -7.60 -8.34
CA ILE A 166 -2.56 -7.08 -9.08
C ILE A 166 -2.21 -5.68 -9.56
N ASN A 167 -2.16 -5.45 -10.87
CA ASN A 167 -1.89 -4.13 -11.44
C ASN A 167 -3.19 -3.43 -11.81
N VAL A 168 -3.48 -2.33 -11.14
CA VAL A 168 -4.68 -1.50 -11.41
C VAL A 168 -4.67 -0.94 -12.83
N ALA A 169 -3.49 -0.69 -13.39
CA ALA A 169 -3.34 -0.16 -14.74
C ALA A 169 -3.58 -1.20 -15.85
N ASP A 170 -3.55 -2.48 -15.52
CA ASP A 170 -3.88 -3.51 -16.50
C ASP A 170 -5.37 -3.42 -16.82
N GLU A 171 -5.66 -3.24 -18.10
CA GLU A 171 -7.01 -3.49 -18.59
C GLU A 171 -7.28 -4.97 -18.35
N PHE A 172 -8.35 -5.27 -17.62
CA PHE A 172 -8.89 -6.61 -17.68
C PHE A 172 -9.32 -6.79 -19.12
N ASP A 173 -8.54 -7.52 -19.89
CA ASP A 173 -9.09 -8.11 -21.10
C ASP A 173 -10.34 -8.85 -20.63
N ASP A 174 -11.47 -8.48 -21.18
CA ASP A 174 -12.73 -9.19 -21.02
C ASP A 174 -12.54 -10.62 -21.56
N VAL A 175 -11.76 -11.41 -20.83
CA VAL A 175 -11.64 -12.83 -21.06
C VAL A 175 -12.59 -13.56 -20.13
N LEU A 176 -13.82 -13.39 -20.43
CA LEU A 176 -14.88 -14.34 -20.06
C LEU A 176 -15.89 -14.44 -21.18
#